data_d82b2975cc16847fe37d69f26dfff103
#
_entry.id   d82b2975cc16847fe37d69f26dfff103
#
_cell.length_a   1.000
_cell.length_b   1.000
_cell.length_c   1.000
_cell.angle_alpha   90.00
_cell.angle_beta   90.00
_cell.angle_gamma   90.00
#
_symmetry.space_group_name_H-M   'P 1'
#
loop_
_entity.id
_entity.type
_entity.pdbx_description
1 polymer ?
#
loop_
_entity_poly.entity_id
_entity_poly.type
_entity_poly.pdbx_seq_one_letter_code
_entity_poly.pdbx_strand_id
1 'polypeptide(L)'
;MANEKKNVHRYFEVYEAMKKAVPDDNNMLEVMRACEFIIADCIAQSNVGKEVKEQTYKAIADDIRKFTEAFKPIAEEAEKED
;
A
#
# COMPACT_ATOMS: atom_id res chain seq x y z
N MET A 1 25.00 4.58 -7.88
CA MET A 1 25.04 3.20 -7.52
C MET A 1 24.36 2.88 -6.22
N ALA A 2 24.98 3.18 -5.07
CA ALA A 2 24.30 2.97 -3.80
C ALA A 2 22.99 3.72 -3.72
N ASN A 3 22.95 4.91 -4.31
CA ASN A 3 21.72 5.73 -4.31
C ASN A 3 20.60 5.08 -5.10
N GLU A 4 20.93 4.42 -6.19
CA GLU A 4 19.92 3.76 -7.00
C GLU A 4 19.27 2.61 -6.25
N LYS A 5 20.07 1.83 -5.53
CA LYS A 5 19.55 0.74 -4.72
C LYS A 5 18.65 1.26 -3.62
N LYS A 6 19.07 2.36 -3.00
CA LYS A 6 18.26 2.99 -1.97
C LYS A 6 16.92 3.42 -2.52
N ASN A 7 16.91 4.01 -3.72
CA ASN A 7 15.68 4.48 -4.33
C ASN A 7 14.74 3.33 -4.65
N VAL A 8 15.29 2.22 -5.11
CA VAL A 8 14.48 1.05 -5.45
C VAL A 8 13.75 0.51 -4.23
N HIS A 9 14.40 0.54 -3.07
CA HIS A 9 13.82 -0.01 -1.86
C HIS A 9 13.17 1.02 -0.95
N ARG A 10 13.14 2.26 -1.39
CA ARG A 10 12.64 3.33 -0.54
C ARG A 10 11.19 3.13 -0.12
N TYR A 11 10.35 2.67 -1.01
CA TYR A 11 8.95 2.47 -0.67
C TYR A 11 8.78 1.37 0.38
N PHE A 12 9.66 0.40 0.42
CA PHE A 12 9.64 -0.61 1.48
C PHE A 12 9.98 0.01 2.83
N GLU A 13 10.92 0.94 2.85
CA GLU A 13 11.27 1.63 4.09
C GLU A 13 10.07 2.43 4.61
N VAL A 14 9.38 3.11 3.71
CA VAL A 14 8.17 3.85 4.07
C VAL A 14 7.10 2.90 4.58
N TYR A 15 6.91 1.80 3.89
CA TYR A 15 5.94 0.78 4.28
C TYR A 15 6.23 0.26 5.69
N GLU A 16 7.48 -0.06 5.98
CA GLU A 16 7.85 -0.56 7.29
C GLU A 16 7.61 0.50 8.38
N ALA A 17 7.93 1.75 8.08
CA ALA A 17 7.68 2.84 9.01
C ALA A 17 6.18 2.99 9.29
N MET A 18 5.37 2.88 8.25
CA MET A 18 3.92 2.99 8.39
C MET A 18 3.37 1.83 9.23
N LYS A 19 3.88 0.64 9.02
CA LYS A 19 3.46 -0.52 9.81
C LYS A 19 3.78 -0.32 11.29
N LYS A 20 4.94 0.24 11.57
CA LYS A 20 5.33 0.50 12.96
C LYS A 20 4.45 1.55 13.62
N ALA A 21 3.91 2.45 12.82
CA ALA A 21 3.03 3.51 13.35
C ALA A 21 1.63 3.01 13.67
N VAL A 22 1.28 1.82 13.19
CA VAL A 22 -0.05 1.25 13.44
C VAL A 22 -0.14 0.79 14.89
N PRO A 23 -1.13 1.27 15.66
CA PRO A 23 -1.28 0.83 17.05
C PRO A 23 -1.60 -0.66 17.15
N ASP A 24 -1.20 -1.26 18.24
CA ASP A 24 -1.46 -2.69 18.48
C ASP A 24 -2.94 -3.01 18.56
N ASP A 25 -3.73 -2.07 19.04
CA ASP A 25 -5.16 -2.26 19.21
C ASP A 25 -5.95 -1.75 17.99
N ASN A 26 -5.29 -1.66 16.84
CA ASN A 26 -5.95 -1.14 15.66
C ASN A 26 -7.02 -2.07 15.12
N ASN A 27 -7.92 -1.46 14.37
CA ASN A 27 -8.93 -2.14 13.59
C ASN A 27 -8.45 -2.12 12.13
N MET A 28 -8.54 -3.26 11.45
CA MET A 28 -8.09 -3.35 10.06
C MET A 28 -8.73 -2.29 9.18
N LEU A 29 -10.03 -2.04 9.41
CA LEU A 29 -10.74 -1.06 8.61
C LEU A 29 -10.18 0.35 8.83
N GLU A 30 -9.80 0.66 10.06
CA GLU A 30 -9.21 1.95 10.38
C GLU A 30 -7.86 2.12 9.67
N VAL A 31 -7.07 1.06 9.67
CA VAL A 31 -5.77 1.10 8.98
C VAL A 31 -5.96 1.32 7.48
N MET A 32 -6.89 0.57 6.89
CA MET A 32 -7.17 0.72 5.46
C MET A 32 -7.66 2.13 5.14
N ARG A 33 -8.50 2.67 6.01
CA ARG A 33 -9.03 4.01 5.80
C ARG A 33 -7.93 5.06 5.88
N ALA A 34 -7.01 4.90 6.83
CA ALA A 34 -5.85 5.80 6.95
C ALA A 34 -5.00 5.75 5.69
N CYS A 35 -4.80 4.56 5.14
CA CYS A 35 -4.03 4.41 3.90
C CYS A 35 -4.74 5.09 2.74
N GLU A 36 -6.06 5.00 2.70
CA GLU A 36 -6.85 5.69 1.66
C GLU A 36 -6.64 7.20 1.72
N PHE A 37 -6.62 7.75 2.93
CA PHE A 37 -6.39 9.18 3.08
C PHE A 37 -5.02 9.59 2.56
N ILE A 38 -4.01 8.79 2.87
CA ILE A 38 -2.65 9.08 2.41
C ILE A 38 -2.59 9.03 0.88
N ILE A 39 -3.19 8.02 0.29
CA ILE A 39 -3.22 7.87 -1.17
C ILE A 39 -3.95 9.05 -1.80
N ALA A 40 -5.11 9.40 -1.26
CA ALA A 40 -5.91 10.49 -1.78
C ALA A 40 -5.15 11.82 -1.69
N ASP A 41 -4.47 12.02 -0.57
CA ASP A 41 -3.68 13.24 -0.37
C ASP A 41 -2.56 13.34 -1.40
N CYS A 42 -1.86 12.25 -1.64
CA CYS A 42 -0.79 12.22 -2.62
C CYS A 42 -1.30 12.52 -4.02
N ILE A 43 -2.42 11.93 -4.39
CA ILE A 43 -3.00 12.16 -5.72
C ILE A 43 -3.48 13.60 -5.84
N ALA A 44 -4.09 14.13 -4.77
CA ALA A 44 -4.59 15.49 -4.78
C ALA A 44 -3.47 16.50 -4.97
N GLN A 45 -2.31 16.20 -4.39
CA GLN A 45 -1.17 17.12 -4.50
C GLN A 45 -0.37 16.93 -5.79
N SER A 46 -0.63 15.85 -6.51
CA SER A 46 0.06 15.62 -7.77
C SER A 46 -0.46 16.64 -8.79
N ASN A 47 0.44 17.11 -9.62
CA ASN A 47 0.11 18.13 -10.62
C ASN A 47 -0.14 17.46 -11.97
N VAL A 48 -1.13 16.57 -12.02
CA VAL A 48 -1.45 15.83 -13.23
C VAL A 48 -2.92 16.06 -13.58
N GLY A 49 -3.24 15.80 -14.84
CA GLY A 49 -4.59 16.00 -15.33
C GLY A 49 -5.56 14.96 -14.84
N LYS A 50 -6.83 15.21 -15.10
CA LYS A 50 -7.89 14.33 -14.66
C LYS A 50 -7.76 12.92 -15.21
N GLU A 51 -7.37 12.80 -16.48
CA GLU A 51 -7.20 11.50 -17.10
C GLU A 51 -6.13 10.66 -16.41
N VAL A 52 -5.02 11.30 -16.08
CA VAL A 52 -3.93 10.61 -15.40
C VAL A 52 -4.36 10.18 -14.01
N LYS A 53 -5.13 11.02 -13.34
CA LYS A 53 -5.66 10.67 -12.02
C LYS A 53 -6.57 9.45 -12.08
N GLU A 54 -7.44 9.39 -13.09
CA GLU A 54 -8.31 8.23 -13.27
C GLU A 54 -7.53 6.96 -13.54
N GLN A 55 -6.50 7.06 -14.35
CA GLN A 55 -5.61 5.92 -14.62
C GLN A 55 -4.90 5.48 -13.35
N THR A 56 -4.52 6.43 -12.53
CA THR A 56 -3.84 6.14 -11.27
C THR A 56 -4.75 5.40 -10.31
N TYR A 57 -6.02 5.80 -10.21
CA TYR A 57 -6.98 5.08 -9.37
C TYR A 57 -7.08 3.63 -9.79
N LYS A 58 -7.18 3.41 -11.08
CA LYS A 58 -7.28 2.05 -11.62
C LYS A 58 -6.03 1.24 -11.34
N ALA A 59 -4.88 1.85 -11.57
CA ALA A 59 -3.60 1.18 -11.36
C ALA A 59 -3.44 0.77 -9.90
N ILE A 60 -3.80 1.66 -8.97
CA ILE A 60 -3.71 1.37 -7.55
C ILE A 60 -4.64 0.23 -7.17
N ALA A 61 -5.86 0.25 -7.67
CA ALA A 61 -6.82 -0.81 -7.39
C ALA A 61 -6.32 -2.16 -7.89
N ASP A 62 -5.76 -2.18 -9.09
CA ASP A 62 -5.19 -3.41 -9.65
C ASP A 62 -4.01 -3.90 -8.84
N ASP A 63 -3.14 -2.98 -8.42
CA ASP A 63 -1.99 -3.33 -7.61
C ASP A 63 -2.40 -3.91 -6.27
N ILE A 64 -3.40 -3.32 -5.63
CA ILE A 64 -3.91 -3.82 -4.36
C ILE A 64 -4.40 -5.26 -4.53
N ARG A 65 -5.10 -5.51 -5.62
CA ARG A 65 -5.58 -6.85 -5.90
C ARG A 65 -4.43 -7.84 -6.07
N LYS A 66 -3.42 -7.46 -6.84
CA LYS A 66 -2.26 -8.30 -7.05
C LYS A 66 -1.51 -8.58 -5.76
N PHE A 67 -1.31 -7.55 -4.95
CA PHE A 67 -0.62 -7.71 -3.68
C PHE A 67 -1.42 -8.58 -2.73
N THR A 68 -2.73 -8.42 -2.71
CA THR A 68 -3.59 -9.24 -1.88
C THR A 68 -3.45 -10.71 -2.26
N GLU A 69 -3.42 -10.99 -3.55
CA GLU A 69 -3.24 -12.36 -4.02
C GLU A 69 -1.87 -12.91 -3.64
N ALA A 70 -0.85 -12.06 -3.66
CA ALA A 70 0.49 -12.48 -3.28
C ALA A 70 0.58 -12.86 -1.80
N PHE A 71 -0.19 -12.20 -0.94
CA PHE A 71 -0.19 -12.51 0.50
C PHE A 71 -1.16 -13.64 0.86
N LYS A 72 -2.08 -13.93 -0.02
CA LYS A 72 -3.13 -14.92 0.24
C LYS A 72 -2.62 -16.32 0.59
N PRO A 73 -1.60 -16.85 -0.08
CA PRO A 73 -1.13 -18.20 0.26
C PRO A 73 -0.70 -18.35 1.71
N ILE A 74 -0.13 -17.29 2.28
CA ILE A 74 0.29 -17.35 3.68
C ILE A 74 -0.94 -17.49 4.59
N ALA A 75 -1.97 -16.73 4.30
CA ALA A 75 -3.21 -16.77 5.06
C ALA A 75 -3.89 -18.13 4.92
N GLU A 76 -3.91 -18.68 3.71
CA GLU A 76 -4.52 -19.97 3.46
C GLU A 76 -3.81 -21.09 4.21
N GLU A 77 -2.49 -21.03 4.25
CA GLU A 77 -1.72 -22.02 5.00
C GLU A 77 -2.02 -21.95 6.48
N ALA A 78 -2.15 -20.74 7.02
CA ALA A 78 -2.50 -20.56 8.42
C ALA A 78 -3.87 -21.16 8.73
N GLU A 79 -4.82 -20.95 7.83
CA GLU A 79 -6.16 -21.50 7.99
C GLU A 79 -6.16 -23.01 7.93
N LYS A 80 -5.36 -23.57 7.05
CA LYS A 80 -5.30 -25.03 6.90
C LYS A 80 -4.71 -25.73 8.11
N GLU A 81 -3.85 -25.05 8.82
CA GLU A 81 -3.24 -25.60 10.01
C GLU A 81 -4.22 -25.73 11.18
N ASP A 82 -5.25 -24.94 11.13
CA ASP A 82 -6.29 -25.01 12.14
C ASP A 82 -7.17 -26.24 11.94
#